data_c2216dfc4325fa7ea1e60d3eeb102b89
#
_entry.id   c2216dfc4325fa7ea1e60d3eeb102b89
#
_cell.length_a   1.000
_cell.length_b   1.000
_cell.length_c   1.000
_cell.angle_alpha   90.00
_cell.angle_beta   90.00
_cell.angle_gamma   90.00
#
_symmetry.space_group_name_H-M   'P 1'
#
loop_
_entity.id
_entity.type
_entity.pdbx_description
1 polymer ?
#
loop_
_entity_poly.entity_id
_entity_poly.type
_entity_poly.pdbx_seq_one_letter_code
_entity_poly.pdbx_strand_id
1 'polypeptide(L)'
;ALSGTLDMDFERDPIGESEDGDPVMLADIWPSDQSIREAVSSSIGPEMFKDRYSDILEEPKWDSIPSSPSPLFPWDEESTYVRLPSFLEGIPLSPPTVEPINSARVLLMLGDSVTTDHISPAGAFPEDGPAGKYLVERGVVRRDFNSFGSRRGNHEVMMRGTFANVRIRNHLAPGTEGGFTTHLPTGEVTTIFEASRRYISEDTDLVVLAGSQYGTGSSRDWAAKGTLLLGVRAVIATSFERIHRSNLVGMGVLPLTFQEGENAESIGLDGTEEISIPSSGELEPLSEIVVSARKSDGSVLSFPVTVRLDTPVDVEYYRNGGILQTVLRKLASQ
;
A
#
# COMPACT_ATOMS: atom_id res chain seq x y z
N ALA A 1 -22.97 -19.48 22.11
CA ALA A 1 -24.10 -18.71 22.68
C ALA A 1 -25.04 -19.60 23.50
N LEU A 2 -25.41 -20.81 23.04
CA LEU A 2 -26.32 -21.69 23.77
C LEU A 2 -25.71 -22.21 25.06
N SER A 3 -24.43 -22.58 25.10
CA SER A 3 -23.73 -23.09 26.26
C SER A 3 -23.30 -22.03 27.28
N GLY A 4 -23.27 -20.75 26.88
CA GLY A 4 -22.78 -19.67 27.73
C GLY A 4 -21.26 -19.63 27.97
N THR A 5 -20.52 -20.57 27.41
CA THR A 5 -19.05 -20.66 27.50
C THR A 5 -18.43 -21.10 26.18
N LEU A 6 -17.13 -20.79 26.00
CA LEU A 6 -16.31 -21.34 24.93
C LEU A 6 -15.37 -22.44 25.39
N ASP A 7 -15.29 -22.67 26.72
CA ASP A 7 -14.44 -23.70 27.31
C ASP A 7 -15.27 -24.99 27.52
N MET A 8 -15.54 -25.67 26.41
CA MET A 8 -16.25 -26.94 26.38
C MET A 8 -15.95 -27.72 25.10
N ASP A 9 -16.03 -29.05 25.19
CA ASP A 9 -15.94 -29.97 24.10
C ASP A 9 -17.37 -30.29 23.59
N PHE A 10 -17.77 -29.74 22.42
CA PHE A 10 -19.12 -29.94 21.86
C PHE A 10 -19.46 -31.37 21.50
N GLU A 11 -18.49 -32.29 21.44
CA GLU A 11 -18.74 -33.71 21.22
C GLU A 11 -18.94 -34.50 22.51
N ARG A 12 -18.49 -33.97 23.65
CA ARG A 12 -18.44 -34.69 24.92
C ARG A 12 -19.20 -34.02 26.05
N ASP A 13 -19.24 -32.69 26.05
CA ASP A 13 -19.84 -31.93 27.12
C ASP A 13 -21.28 -31.55 26.78
N PRO A 14 -22.22 -31.68 27.72
CA PRO A 14 -23.59 -31.25 27.50
C PRO A 14 -23.67 -29.71 27.43
N ILE A 15 -24.47 -29.20 26.52
CA ILE A 15 -24.74 -27.77 26.37
C ILE A 15 -25.76 -27.23 27.36
N GLY A 16 -26.46 -28.10 28.04
CA GLY A 16 -27.47 -27.79 29.05
C GLY A 16 -28.18 -29.05 29.59
N GLU A 17 -29.25 -28.84 30.28
CA GLU A 17 -30.12 -29.91 30.85
C GLU A 17 -31.55 -29.71 30.33
N SER A 18 -32.26 -30.82 30.12
CA SER A 18 -33.71 -30.80 29.82
C SER A 18 -34.53 -30.43 31.06
N GLU A 19 -35.83 -30.23 30.85
CA GLU A 19 -36.77 -30.00 31.98
C GLU A 19 -36.79 -31.16 32.98
N ASP A 20 -36.48 -32.40 32.54
CA ASP A 20 -36.41 -33.60 33.37
C ASP A 20 -35.04 -33.79 34.01
N GLY A 21 -34.08 -32.89 33.75
CA GLY A 21 -32.73 -32.92 34.32
C GLY A 21 -31.73 -33.80 33.54
N ASP A 22 -32.10 -34.30 32.39
CA ASP A 22 -31.21 -35.06 31.53
C ASP A 22 -30.24 -34.16 30.78
N PRO A 23 -28.95 -34.57 30.59
CA PRO A 23 -27.97 -33.78 29.84
C PRO A 23 -28.36 -33.71 28.36
N VAL A 24 -28.34 -32.48 27.79
CA VAL A 24 -28.60 -32.23 26.38
C VAL A 24 -27.29 -31.99 25.68
N MET A 25 -26.99 -32.82 24.69
CA MET A 25 -25.80 -32.67 23.84
C MET A 25 -26.10 -31.77 22.65
N LEU A 26 -25.06 -31.14 22.06
CA LEU A 26 -25.22 -30.36 20.84
C LEU A 26 -25.85 -31.21 19.72
N ALA A 27 -25.46 -32.48 19.60
CA ALA A 27 -26.00 -33.41 18.61
C ALA A 27 -27.50 -33.63 18.71
N ASP A 28 -28.10 -33.50 19.92
CA ASP A 28 -29.53 -33.71 20.12
C ASP A 28 -30.40 -32.59 19.54
N ILE A 29 -29.82 -31.38 19.43
CA ILE A 29 -30.55 -30.20 18.95
C ILE A 29 -30.04 -29.70 17.59
N TRP A 30 -28.90 -30.21 17.12
CA TRP A 30 -28.33 -29.79 15.83
C TRP A 30 -29.15 -30.39 14.67
N PRO A 31 -29.64 -29.57 13.74
CA PRO A 31 -30.42 -30.09 12.63
C PRO A 31 -29.56 -30.96 11.72
N SER A 32 -30.13 -32.01 11.21
CA SER A 32 -29.46 -32.85 10.21
C SER A 32 -29.20 -32.06 8.92
N ASP A 33 -28.18 -32.47 8.16
CA ASP A 33 -27.90 -31.87 6.84
C ASP A 33 -29.10 -31.98 5.89
N GLN A 34 -29.93 -33.03 6.05
CA GLN A 34 -31.15 -33.20 5.29
C GLN A 34 -32.19 -32.16 5.67
N SER A 35 -32.40 -31.95 7.00
CA SER A 35 -33.33 -30.90 7.50
C SER A 35 -32.90 -29.51 7.07
N ILE A 36 -31.60 -29.22 7.06
CA ILE A 36 -31.06 -27.95 6.58
C ILE A 36 -31.35 -27.79 5.09
N ARG A 37 -31.06 -28.81 4.27
CA ARG A 37 -31.32 -28.76 2.81
C ARG A 37 -32.81 -28.58 2.51
N GLU A 38 -33.68 -29.31 3.21
CA GLU A 38 -35.14 -29.19 3.05
C GLU A 38 -35.64 -27.78 3.43
N ALA A 39 -35.18 -27.24 4.55
CA ALA A 39 -35.51 -25.89 4.98
C ALA A 39 -35.04 -24.84 3.97
N VAL A 40 -33.81 -24.95 3.47
CA VAL A 40 -33.27 -24.06 2.43
C VAL A 40 -34.09 -24.16 1.15
N SER A 41 -34.37 -25.40 0.66
CA SER A 41 -35.08 -25.62 -0.59
C SER A 41 -36.54 -25.16 -0.55
N SER A 42 -37.16 -25.24 0.63
CA SER A 42 -38.56 -24.81 0.82
C SER A 42 -38.69 -23.30 1.09
N SER A 43 -37.63 -22.68 1.59
CA SER A 43 -37.66 -21.26 2.02
C SER A 43 -37.10 -20.30 0.97
N ILE A 44 -36.19 -20.77 0.11
CA ILE A 44 -35.51 -19.92 -0.89
C ILE A 44 -36.07 -20.27 -2.29
N GLY A 45 -36.84 -19.34 -2.85
CA GLY A 45 -37.37 -19.44 -4.21
C GLY A 45 -36.87 -18.33 -5.13
N PRO A 46 -36.95 -18.53 -6.47
CA PRO A 46 -36.53 -17.51 -7.43
C PRO A 46 -37.25 -16.18 -7.28
N GLU A 47 -38.51 -16.20 -6.81
CA GLU A 47 -39.30 -14.98 -6.61
C GLU A 47 -38.70 -14.06 -5.54
N MET A 48 -38.15 -14.62 -4.47
CA MET A 48 -37.45 -13.82 -3.43
C MET A 48 -36.32 -13.01 -4.01
N PHE A 49 -35.56 -13.56 -4.96
CA PHE A 49 -34.49 -12.84 -5.64
C PHE A 49 -35.05 -11.77 -6.57
N LYS A 50 -36.09 -12.08 -7.35
CA LYS A 50 -36.73 -11.10 -8.21
C LYS A 50 -37.26 -9.93 -7.40
N ASP A 51 -38.05 -10.19 -6.36
CA ASP A 51 -38.62 -9.16 -5.50
C ASP A 51 -37.57 -8.32 -4.82
N ARG A 52 -36.46 -8.94 -4.35
CA ARG A 52 -35.41 -8.24 -3.65
C ARG A 52 -34.51 -7.40 -4.55
N TYR A 53 -34.32 -7.84 -5.80
CA TYR A 53 -33.40 -7.20 -6.74
C TYR A 53 -34.10 -6.35 -7.81
N SER A 54 -35.44 -6.39 -7.92
CA SER A 54 -36.22 -5.58 -8.88
C SER A 54 -35.92 -4.08 -8.71
N ASP A 55 -35.90 -3.63 -7.47
CA ASP A 55 -35.81 -2.21 -7.13
C ASP A 55 -34.43 -1.78 -6.63
N ILE A 56 -33.43 -2.69 -6.68
CA ILE A 56 -32.09 -2.41 -6.09
C ILE A 56 -31.36 -1.24 -6.77
N LEU A 57 -31.76 -0.92 -8.00
CA LEU A 57 -31.22 0.20 -8.78
C LEU A 57 -32.08 1.46 -8.66
N GLU A 58 -33.26 1.37 -8.02
CA GLU A 58 -34.21 2.49 -7.83
C GLU A 58 -33.90 3.23 -6.52
N GLU A 59 -32.77 3.93 -6.45
CA GLU A 59 -32.44 4.77 -5.31
C GLU A 59 -32.59 6.25 -5.72
N PRO A 60 -33.61 6.97 -5.22
CA PRO A 60 -33.87 8.36 -5.62
C PRO A 60 -32.70 9.31 -5.40
N LYS A 61 -31.87 9.05 -4.37
CA LYS A 61 -30.66 9.85 -4.12
C LYS A 61 -29.58 9.56 -5.16
N TRP A 62 -29.48 8.31 -5.62
CA TRP A 62 -28.56 7.92 -6.69
C TRP A 62 -29.01 8.50 -8.02
N ASP A 63 -30.30 8.38 -8.33
CA ASP A 63 -30.89 8.87 -9.59
C ASP A 63 -30.84 10.40 -9.70
N SER A 64 -30.82 11.10 -8.57
CA SER A 64 -30.71 12.56 -8.52
C SER A 64 -29.29 13.09 -8.77
N ILE A 65 -28.27 12.21 -8.81
CA ILE A 65 -26.89 12.61 -9.09
C ILE A 65 -26.78 13.00 -10.57
N PRO A 66 -26.38 14.24 -10.88
CA PRO A 66 -26.18 14.64 -12.26
C PRO A 66 -25.13 13.75 -12.95
N SER A 67 -25.52 13.07 -14.00
CA SER A 67 -24.61 12.28 -14.82
C SER A 67 -24.44 12.94 -16.18
N SER A 68 -23.21 13.07 -16.66
CA SER A 68 -22.93 13.48 -18.01
C SER A 68 -22.68 12.24 -18.87
N PRO A 69 -23.36 12.07 -20.02
CA PRO A 69 -23.13 10.97 -20.95
C PRO A 69 -21.81 11.16 -21.74
N SER A 70 -20.73 11.52 -21.08
CA SER A 70 -19.41 11.70 -21.69
C SER A 70 -18.62 10.39 -21.61
N PRO A 71 -17.92 9.98 -22.68
CA PRO A 71 -16.98 8.86 -22.62
C PRO A 71 -15.74 9.15 -21.76
N LEU A 72 -15.51 10.42 -21.42
CA LEU A 72 -14.39 10.85 -20.58
C LEU A 72 -14.93 11.33 -19.23
N PHE A 73 -14.22 10.97 -18.16
CA PHE A 73 -14.50 11.48 -16.82
C PHE A 73 -14.23 13.00 -16.79
N PRO A 74 -15.19 13.83 -16.32
CA PRO A 74 -15.01 15.28 -16.22
C PRO A 74 -14.16 15.60 -14.96
N TRP A 75 -12.85 15.56 -15.11
CA TRP A 75 -11.94 15.93 -14.03
C TRP A 75 -12.14 17.38 -13.60
N ASP A 76 -12.26 17.60 -12.30
CA ASP A 76 -12.31 18.90 -11.67
C ASP A 76 -11.00 19.17 -10.92
N GLU A 77 -10.22 20.12 -11.40
CA GLU A 77 -8.92 20.46 -10.83
C GLU A 77 -9.02 21.11 -9.44
N GLU A 78 -10.17 21.71 -9.14
CA GLU A 78 -10.44 22.30 -7.83
C GLU A 78 -10.97 21.27 -6.81
N SER A 79 -11.32 20.07 -7.25
CA SER A 79 -11.80 19.02 -6.36
C SER A 79 -10.77 18.67 -5.30
N THR A 80 -11.20 18.66 -4.04
CA THR A 80 -10.38 18.23 -2.90
C THR A 80 -10.60 16.76 -2.53
N TYR A 81 -11.46 16.04 -3.28
CA TYR A 81 -11.78 14.62 -3.04
C TYR A 81 -11.34 13.68 -4.16
N VAL A 82 -11.43 14.10 -5.43
CA VAL A 82 -11.10 13.28 -6.59
C VAL A 82 -10.23 14.08 -7.54
N ARG A 83 -9.03 13.61 -7.83
CA ARG A 83 -8.09 14.26 -8.76
C ARG A 83 -7.48 13.25 -9.71
N LEU A 84 -7.17 13.70 -10.92
CA LEU A 84 -6.37 12.91 -11.85
C LEU A 84 -5.01 12.61 -11.20
N PRO A 85 -4.62 11.32 -11.03
CA PRO A 85 -3.34 11.00 -10.44
C PRO A 85 -2.18 11.34 -11.37
N SER A 86 -1.15 12.00 -10.84
CA SER A 86 0.01 12.45 -11.63
C SER A 86 0.76 11.30 -12.33
N PHE A 87 0.75 10.09 -11.76
CA PHE A 87 1.37 8.91 -12.39
C PHE A 87 0.60 8.37 -13.63
N LEU A 88 -0.55 8.95 -13.96
CA LEU A 88 -1.29 8.68 -15.20
C LEU A 88 -1.15 9.79 -16.23
N GLU A 89 -0.45 10.87 -15.92
CA GLU A 89 -0.23 11.97 -16.85
C GLU A 89 0.99 11.70 -17.75
N GLY A 90 0.88 12.09 -19.00
CA GLY A 90 2.00 12.04 -19.95
C GLY A 90 2.55 10.65 -20.26
N ILE A 91 1.76 9.60 -20.12
CA ILE A 91 2.19 8.22 -20.40
C ILE A 91 2.54 8.09 -21.89
N PRO A 92 3.80 7.79 -22.25
CA PRO A 92 4.17 7.59 -23.66
C PRO A 92 3.59 6.27 -24.18
N LEU A 93 3.31 6.21 -25.48
CA LEU A 93 2.79 4.99 -26.12
C LEU A 93 3.78 3.82 -26.06
N SER A 94 5.08 4.11 -26.15
CA SER A 94 6.13 3.09 -25.97
C SER A 94 6.62 3.08 -24.53
N PRO A 95 6.96 1.90 -23.97
CA PRO A 95 7.57 1.82 -22.64
C PRO A 95 8.87 2.65 -22.60
N PRO A 96 9.14 3.37 -21.51
CA PRO A 96 10.42 4.02 -21.31
C PRO A 96 11.54 2.97 -21.13
N THR A 97 12.77 3.38 -21.42
CA THR A 97 13.94 2.58 -21.02
C THR A 97 14.00 2.53 -19.49
N VAL A 98 14.35 1.37 -18.95
CA VAL A 98 14.61 1.24 -17.52
C VAL A 98 15.99 1.82 -17.24
N GLU A 99 16.01 3.01 -16.67
CA GLU A 99 17.25 3.70 -16.32
C GLU A 99 17.83 3.17 -14.98
N PRO A 100 19.17 3.16 -14.84
CA PRO A 100 19.77 2.87 -13.55
C PRO A 100 19.34 3.89 -12.51
N ILE A 101 19.33 3.49 -11.26
CA ILE A 101 19.17 4.39 -10.13
C ILE A 101 20.57 4.80 -9.69
N ASN A 102 20.89 6.08 -9.81
CA ASN A 102 22.23 6.58 -9.54
C ASN A 102 22.23 7.53 -8.35
N SER A 103 23.11 7.29 -7.39
CA SER A 103 23.31 8.16 -6.22
C SER A 103 22.02 8.53 -5.49
N ALA A 104 21.07 7.58 -5.44
CA ALA A 104 19.80 7.78 -4.73
C ALA A 104 20.03 8.00 -3.23
N ARG A 105 19.21 8.84 -2.62
CA ARG A 105 19.25 9.05 -1.17
C ARG A 105 18.27 8.12 -0.46
N VAL A 106 18.66 7.70 0.74
CA VAL A 106 17.76 6.93 1.60
C VAL A 106 16.74 7.88 2.24
N LEU A 107 15.47 7.74 1.87
CA LEU A 107 14.38 8.54 2.46
C LEU A 107 14.01 8.01 3.85
N LEU A 108 14.01 6.69 4.01
CA LEU A 108 13.68 6.01 5.26
C LEU A 108 14.57 4.80 5.46
N MET A 109 15.00 4.61 6.71
CA MET A 109 15.61 3.39 7.20
C MET A 109 14.75 2.83 8.34
N LEU A 110 14.07 1.72 8.06
CA LEU A 110 13.01 1.15 8.88
C LEU A 110 13.41 -0.24 9.41
N GLY A 111 12.88 -0.59 10.57
CA GLY A 111 13.03 -1.93 11.16
C GLY A 111 12.05 -2.96 10.57
N ASP A 112 11.89 -4.05 11.30
CA ASP A 112 11.03 -5.18 10.96
C ASP A 112 9.52 -4.86 11.09
N SER A 113 8.70 -5.63 10.40
CA SER A 113 7.23 -5.66 10.53
C SER A 113 6.55 -4.30 10.33
N VAL A 114 7.10 -3.47 9.44
CA VAL A 114 6.43 -2.24 9.03
C VAL A 114 5.23 -2.60 8.16
N THR A 115 4.04 -2.34 8.69
CA THR A 115 2.78 -2.75 8.06
C THR A 115 2.31 -1.77 7.00
N THR A 116 1.41 -2.22 6.13
CA THR A 116 0.72 -1.32 5.18
C THR A 116 -0.08 -0.22 5.87
N ASP A 117 -0.52 -0.43 7.12
CA ASP A 117 -1.18 0.61 7.95
C ASP A 117 -0.19 1.68 8.45
N HIS A 118 1.08 1.33 8.57
CA HIS A 118 2.14 2.30 8.86
C HIS A 118 2.47 3.14 7.62
N ILE A 119 2.48 2.53 6.45
CA ILE A 119 2.87 3.17 5.19
C ILE A 119 1.72 4.00 4.60
N SER A 120 0.55 3.36 4.40
CA SER A 120 -0.63 4.01 3.83
C SER A 120 -1.35 4.83 4.89
N PRO A 121 -1.65 6.10 4.64
CA PRO A 121 -2.32 6.92 5.63
C PRO A 121 -3.77 6.49 5.85
N ALA A 122 -4.21 6.59 7.11
CA ALA A 122 -5.58 6.29 7.53
C ALA A 122 -6.01 7.24 8.66
N GLY A 123 -7.32 7.34 8.88
CA GLY A 123 -7.87 8.15 9.95
C GLY A 123 -7.79 9.66 9.72
N ALA A 124 -8.00 10.41 10.78
CA ALA A 124 -7.92 11.87 10.78
C ALA A 124 -6.46 12.35 10.76
N PHE A 125 -6.25 13.56 10.30
CA PHE A 125 -4.93 14.18 10.24
C PHE A 125 -4.99 15.62 10.79
N PRO A 126 -3.86 16.14 11.33
CA PRO A 126 -3.80 17.47 11.93
C PRO A 126 -3.82 18.57 10.86
N GLU A 127 -4.26 19.76 11.27
CA GLU A 127 -4.33 20.94 10.40
C GLU A 127 -2.95 21.48 10.02
N ASP A 128 -2.02 21.43 10.95
CA ASP A 128 -0.63 21.88 10.79
C ASP A 128 0.28 20.89 10.06
N GLY A 129 -0.21 19.66 9.82
CA GLY A 129 0.49 18.68 9.02
C GLY A 129 0.40 18.95 7.50
N PRO A 130 1.23 18.28 6.69
CA PRO A 130 1.27 18.53 5.23
C PRO A 130 -0.08 18.39 4.52
N ALA A 131 -0.90 17.39 4.88
CA ALA A 131 -2.23 17.19 4.30
C ALA A 131 -3.24 18.26 4.75
N GLY A 132 -3.16 18.68 6.03
CA GLY A 132 -4.02 19.74 6.55
C GLY A 132 -3.72 21.10 5.89
N LYS A 133 -2.46 21.48 5.81
CA LYS A 133 -2.02 22.71 5.13
C LYS A 133 -2.50 22.75 3.67
N TYR A 134 -2.35 21.63 2.94
CA TYR A 134 -2.83 21.50 1.57
C TYR A 134 -4.34 21.77 1.44
N LEU A 135 -5.15 21.32 2.39
CA LEU A 135 -6.59 21.56 2.38
C LEU A 135 -6.97 22.98 2.78
N VAL A 136 -6.28 23.54 3.78
CA VAL A 136 -6.48 24.95 4.20
C VAL A 136 -6.17 25.91 3.06
N GLU A 137 -5.08 25.70 2.32
CA GLU A 137 -4.71 26.48 1.13
C GLU A 137 -5.80 26.45 0.04
N ARG A 138 -6.65 25.41 0.03
CA ARG A 138 -7.81 25.24 -0.87
C ARG A 138 -9.14 25.64 -0.25
N GLY A 139 -9.10 26.37 0.87
CA GLY A 139 -10.29 26.90 1.52
C GLY A 139 -11.11 25.87 2.30
N VAL A 140 -10.61 24.65 2.52
CA VAL A 140 -11.32 23.63 3.31
C VAL A 140 -11.07 23.92 4.78
N VAL A 141 -12.15 24.16 5.54
CA VAL A 141 -12.06 24.40 6.98
C VAL A 141 -11.88 23.09 7.75
N ARG A 142 -11.25 23.13 8.92
CA ARG A 142 -10.88 21.96 9.73
C ARG A 142 -12.02 20.96 9.96
N ARG A 143 -13.24 21.43 10.20
CA ARG A 143 -14.41 20.56 10.43
C ARG A 143 -14.78 19.71 9.21
N ASP A 144 -14.37 20.13 7.99
CA ASP A 144 -14.69 19.49 6.72
C ASP A 144 -13.53 18.65 6.17
N PHE A 145 -12.44 18.48 6.96
CA PHE A 145 -11.26 17.70 6.56
C PHE A 145 -11.59 16.25 6.29
N ASN A 146 -12.52 15.67 7.07
CA ASN A 146 -12.77 14.23 7.06
C ASN A 146 -11.49 13.43 7.41
N SER A 147 -11.30 12.30 6.75
CA SER A 147 -10.18 11.40 6.96
C SER A 147 -9.41 11.14 5.66
N PHE A 148 -8.21 10.61 5.74
CA PHE A 148 -7.47 10.10 4.58
C PHE A 148 -8.29 9.11 3.76
N GLY A 149 -9.01 8.19 4.42
CA GLY A 149 -9.87 7.21 3.76
C GLY A 149 -10.98 7.84 2.92
N SER A 150 -11.60 8.93 3.38
CA SER A 150 -12.63 9.66 2.64
C SER A 150 -12.06 10.41 1.42
N ARG A 151 -10.77 10.76 1.47
CA ARG A 151 -10.06 11.50 0.43
C ARG A 151 -9.11 10.65 -0.42
N ARG A 152 -9.25 9.32 -0.36
CA ARG A 152 -8.36 8.39 -1.09
C ARG A 152 -8.39 8.56 -2.62
N GLY A 153 -9.37 9.25 -3.17
CA GLY A 153 -9.42 9.66 -4.57
C GLY A 153 -8.57 10.90 -4.90
N ASN A 154 -7.98 11.53 -3.88
CA ASN A 154 -7.09 12.67 -4.03
C ASN A 154 -5.65 12.28 -3.65
N HIS A 155 -4.82 12.03 -4.67
CA HIS A 155 -3.43 11.60 -4.46
C HIS A 155 -2.59 12.65 -3.72
N GLU A 156 -2.90 13.94 -3.87
CA GLU A 156 -2.21 15.03 -3.19
C GLU A 156 -2.40 14.98 -1.68
N VAL A 157 -3.60 14.62 -1.20
CA VAL A 157 -3.85 14.41 0.23
C VAL A 157 -3.14 13.15 0.70
N MET A 158 -3.28 12.05 -0.04
CA MET A 158 -2.77 10.74 0.37
C MET A 158 -1.24 10.70 0.44
N MET A 159 -0.52 11.25 -0.54
CA MET A 159 0.94 11.27 -0.52
C MET A 159 1.51 12.06 0.66
N ARG A 160 0.80 13.09 1.13
CA ARG A 160 1.19 13.91 2.29
C ARG A 160 1.06 13.19 3.63
N GLY A 161 0.34 12.08 3.66
CA GLY A 161 0.20 11.23 4.84
C GLY A 161 0.96 9.90 4.73
N THR A 162 1.60 9.63 3.59
CA THR A 162 2.37 8.40 3.40
C THR A 162 3.56 8.37 4.35
N PHE A 163 3.72 7.25 5.06
CA PHE A 163 4.68 7.06 6.16
C PHE A 163 4.49 8.01 7.37
N ALA A 164 3.35 8.67 7.49
CA ALA A 164 3.11 9.61 8.60
C ALA A 164 2.48 8.96 9.85
N ASN A 165 2.34 7.63 9.89
CA ASN A 165 1.80 6.94 11.07
C ASN A 165 2.74 7.11 12.27
N VAL A 166 2.19 7.50 13.42
CA VAL A 166 2.92 7.74 14.67
C VAL A 166 3.74 6.53 15.18
N ARG A 167 3.44 5.33 14.71
CA ARG A 167 4.18 4.12 15.08
C ARG A 167 5.44 3.88 14.26
N ILE A 168 5.63 4.60 13.15
CA ILE A 168 6.86 4.49 12.36
C ILE A 168 8.03 4.99 13.22
N ARG A 169 9.13 4.25 13.13
CA ARG A 169 10.42 4.64 13.69
C ARG A 169 11.41 4.65 12.54
N ASN A 170 11.78 5.85 12.13
CA ASN A 170 12.78 6.05 11.09
C ASN A 170 14.14 6.29 11.74
N HIS A 171 15.10 5.43 11.46
CA HIS A 171 16.44 5.52 12.04
C HIS A 171 17.18 6.79 11.58
N LEU A 172 16.78 7.39 10.45
CA LEU A 172 17.32 8.67 9.97
C LEU A 172 16.84 9.89 10.78
N ALA A 173 15.81 9.73 11.62
CA ALA A 173 15.30 10.80 12.47
C ALA A 173 15.10 10.28 13.91
N PRO A 174 16.19 9.92 14.60
CA PRO A 174 16.12 9.35 15.95
C PRO A 174 15.45 10.32 16.92
N GLY A 175 14.62 9.77 17.83
CA GLY A 175 13.89 10.56 18.82
C GLY A 175 12.61 11.21 18.31
N THR A 176 12.26 11.06 17.02
CA THR A 176 10.96 11.49 16.49
C THR A 176 9.93 10.35 16.48
N GLU A 177 8.66 10.71 16.42
CA GLU A 177 7.54 9.79 16.24
C GLU A 177 6.83 10.08 14.92
N GLY A 178 6.62 9.01 14.12
CA GLY A 178 5.86 9.11 12.86
C GLY A 178 6.61 9.82 11.75
N GLY A 179 5.92 10.45 10.86
CA GLY A 179 6.25 11.03 9.57
C GLY A 179 7.47 11.94 9.41
N PHE A 180 8.60 11.67 10.06
CA PHE A 180 9.81 12.50 9.99
C PHE A 180 10.98 11.71 9.41
N THR A 181 11.87 12.47 8.74
CA THR A 181 13.17 12.01 8.25
C THR A 181 14.18 13.16 8.29
N THR A 182 15.45 12.84 8.10
CA THR A 182 16.48 13.86 7.92
C THR A 182 16.72 14.09 6.43
N HIS A 183 16.60 15.33 5.98
CA HIS A 183 17.07 15.71 4.65
C HIS A 183 18.60 15.76 4.68
N LEU A 184 19.23 14.71 4.18
CA LEU A 184 20.66 14.47 4.36
C LEU A 184 21.57 15.62 3.86
N PRO A 185 21.28 16.27 2.70
CA PRO A 185 22.12 17.37 2.22
C PRO A 185 22.18 18.56 3.18
N THR A 186 21.09 18.84 3.93
CA THR A 186 21.03 19.97 4.87
C THR A 186 21.18 19.56 6.33
N GLY A 187 21.03 18.27 6.66
CA GLY A 187 20.98 17.78 8.03
C GLY A 187 19.70 18.15 8.79
N GLU A 188 18.70 18.73 8.13
CA GLU A 188 17.45 19.17 8.74
C GLU A 188 16.50 17.99 8.93
N VAL A 189 15.96 17.85 10.15
CA VAL A 189 14.85 16.93 10.42
C VAL A 189 13.54 17.61 10.00
N THR A 190 12.83 17.00 9.06
CA THR A 190 11.58 17.54 8.51
C THR A 190 10.59 16.41 8.23
N THR A 191 9.39 16.75 7.76
CA THR A 191 8.42 15.70 7.40
C THR A 191 8.93 14.90 6.19
N ILE A 192 8.58 13.60 6.14
CA ILE A 192 8.94 12.72 5.01
C ILE A 192 8.45 13.32 3.69
N PHE A 193 7.25 13.90 3.69
CA PHE A 193 6.70 14.57 2.51
C PHE A 193 7.55 15.75 2.06
N GLU A 194 7.93 16.65 2.97
CA GLU A 194 8.73 17.84 2.64
C GLU A 194 10.14 17.47 2.19
N ALA A 195 10.80 16.51 2.86
CA ALA A 195 12.08 15.98 2.42
C ALA A 195 12.00 15.40 1.00
N SER A 196 10.99 14.55 0.74
CA SER A 196 10.73 13.96 -0.58
C SER A 196 10.57 15.04 -1.66
N ARG A 197 9.82 16.12 -1.38
CA ARG A 197 9.63 17.21 -2.34
C ARG A 197 10.92 17.97 -2.65
N ARG A 198 11.79 18.15 -1.65
CA ARG A 198 13.13 18.75 -1.85
C ARG A 198 13.98 17.85 -2.77
N TYR A 199 14.10 16.57 -2.47
CA TYR A 199 14.85 15.62 -3.30
C TYR A 199 14.34 15.56 -4.74
N ILE A 200 13.00 15.51 -4.94
CA ILE A 200 12.41 15.54 -6.29
C ILE A 200 12.78 16.84 -7.02
N SER A 201 12.77 18.00 -6.33
CA SER A 201 13.16 19.28 -6.96
C SER A 201 14.65 19.36 -7.29
N GLU A 202 15.48 18.53 -6.66
CA GLU A 202 16.92 18.38 -6.88
C GLU A 202 17.24 17.24 -7.87
N ASP A 203 16.23 16.66 -8.52
CA ASP A 203 16.34 15.50 -9.43
C ASP A 203 17.08 14.32 -8.80
N THR A 204 16.82 14.09 -7.50
CA THR A 204 17.46 13.04 -6.73
C THR A 204 16.49 11.86 -6.51
N ASP A 205 16.86 10.69 -7.01
CA ASP A 205 16.14 9.44 -6.77
C ASP A 205 16.16 9.05 -5.28
N LEU A 206 15.12 8.35 -4.85
CA LEU A 206 14.97 7.93 -3.46
C LEU A 206 14.83 6.41 -3.34
N VAL A 207 15.35 5.88 -2.23
CA VAL A 207 15.18 4.49 -1.83
C VAL A 207 14.72 4.38 -0.38
N VAL A 208 14.11 3.26 -0.05
CA VAL A 208 13.75 2.88 1.33
C VAL A 208 14.53 1.63 1.71
N LEU A 209 15.16 1.65 2.88
CA LEU A 209 15.73 0.46 3.52
C LEU A 209 14.75 -0.05 4.59
N ALA A 210 14.51 -1.35 4.64
CA ALA A 210 13.56 -1.94 5.58
C ALA A 210 14.02 -3.32 6.07
N GLY A 211 13.45 -3.73 7.18
CA GLY A 211 13.69 -5.05 7.78
C GLY A 211 12.80 -6.15 7.20
N SER A 212 12.53 -7.15 8.03
CA SER A 212 11.72 -8.32 7.68
C SER A 212 10.24 -8.00 7.60
N GLN A 213 9.49 -8.75 6.77
CA GLN A 213 8.04 -8.67 6.63
C GLN A 213 7.52 -7.27 6.26
N TYR A 214 8.29 -6.54 5.44
CA TYR A 214 7.88 -5.21 5.00
C TYR A 214 6.56 -5.25 4.22
N GLY A 215 5.61 -4.41 4.62
CA GLY A 215 4.28 -4.32 4.01
C GLY A 215 3.28 -5.37 4.48
N THR A 216 3.53 -6.04 5.62
CA THR A 216 2.57 -6.98 6.23
C THR A 216 1.27 -6.28 6.62
N GLY A 217 0.18 -7.04 6.77
CA GLY A 217 -1.13 -6.51 7.16
C GLY A 217 -2.14 -6.45 6.01
N SER A 218 -2.99 -5.43 5.99
CA SER A 218 -4.07 -5.29 5.00
C SER A 218 -3.55 -5.03 3.59
N SER A 219 -4.29 -5.49 2.57
CA SER A 219 -4.00 -5.19 1.16
C SER A 219 -4.30 -3.73 0.84
N ARG A 220 -3.32 -2.86 0.96
CA ARG A 220 -3.45 -1.42 0.67
C ARG A 220 -2.51 -1.02 -0.47
N ASP A 221 -3.06 -0.85 -1.66
CA ASP A 221 -2.32 -0.36 -2.83
C ASP A 221 -1.76 1.07 -2.61
N TRP A 222 -2.42 1.88 -1.79
CA TRP A 222 -1.91 3.20 -1.39
C TRP A 222 -0.55 3.15 -0.69
N ALA A 223 -0.19 2.03 -0.05
CA ALA A 223 1.15 1.85 0.50
C ALA A 223 2.22 1.87 -0.61
N ALA A 224 1.92 1.36 -1.80
CA ALA A 224 2.82 1.41 -2.95
C ALA A 224 2.66 2.72 -3.76
N LYS A 225 1.43 3.19 -3.96
CA LYS A 225 1.16 4.46 -4.65
C LYS A 225 1.81 5.65 -3.94
N GLY A 226 1.65 5.74 -2.63
CA GLY A 226 2.26 6.80 -1.84
C GLY A 226 3.79 6.73 -1.90
N THR A 227 4.37 5.54 -1.83
CA THR A 227 5.80 5.30 -1.97
C THR A 227 6.33 5.84 -3.32
N LEU A 228 5.66 5.49 -4.44
CA LEU A 228 6.00 6.04 -5.76
C LEU A 228 5.89 7.57 -5.79
N LEU A 229 4.78 8.12 -5.30
CA LEU A 229 4.50 9.57 -5.35
C LEU A 229 5.47 10.41 -4.50
N LEU A 230 6.11 9.79 -3.52
CA LEU A 230 7.22 10.38 -2.76
C LEU A 230 8.57 10.29 -3.51
N GLY A 231 8.61 9.80 -4.74
CA GLY A 231 9.84 9.71 -5.54
C GLY A 231 10.70 8.47 -5.23
N VAL A 232 10.19 7.52 -4.45
CA VAL A 232 10.92 6.28 -4.15
C VAL A 232 10.91 5.37 -5.37
N ARG A 233 12.13 5.02 -5.85
CA ARG A 233 12.35 4.16 -7.01
C ARG A 233 12.54 2.69 -6.65
N ALA A 234 13.12 2.43 -5.48
CA ALA A 234 13.35 1.07 -5.00
C ALA A 234 13.16 0.95 -3.48
N VAL A 235 12.79 -0.24 -3.05
CA VAL A 235 12.77 -0.63 -1.63
C VAL A 235 13.69 -1.84 -1.47
N ILE A 236 14.66 -1.75 -0.57
CA ILE A 236 15.55 -2.86 -0.22
C ILE A 236 15.16 -3.31 1.19
N ALA A 237 14.68 -4.54 1.32
CA ALA A 237 14.20 -5.09 2.59
C ALA A 237 14.80 -6.46 2.87
N THR A 238 14.76 -6.91 4.11
CA THR A 238 15.14 -8.30 4.43
C THR A 238 14.11 -9.28 3.85
N SER A 239 12.83 -8.94 3.94
CA SER A 239 11.75 -9.69 3.27
C SER A 239 10.49 -8.85 3.08
N PHE A 240 9.65 -9.22 2.12
CA PHE A 240 8.38 -8.55 1.82
C PHE A 240 7.18 -9.44 2.15
N GLU A 241 6.09 -8.82 2.55
CA GLU A 241 4.80 -9.45 2.42
C GLU A 241 4.42 -9.53 0.91
N ARG A 242 3.86 -10.66 0.52
CA ARG A 242 3.63 -11.02 -0.90
C ARG A 242 2.78 -10.00 -1.66
N ILE A 243 1.68 -9.55 -1.07
CA ILE A 243 0.74 -8.63 -1.73
C ILE A 243 1.38 -7.24 -1.88
N HIS A 244 2.07 -6.77 -0.84
CA HIS A 244 2.73 -5.47 -0.88
C HIS A 244 3.87 -5.45 -1.91
N ARG A 245 4.68 -6.51 -1.98
CA ARG A 245 5.68 -6.68 -3.03
C ARG A 245 5.06 -6.54 -4.42
N SER A 246 3.94 -7.25 -4.67
CA SER A 246 3.23 -7.18 -5.95
C SER A 246 2.67 -5.79 -6.23
N ASN A 247 2.19 -5.09 -5.21
CA ASN A 247 1.72 -3.71 -5.34
C ASN A 247 2.86 -2.73 -5.68
N LEU A 248 4.05 -2.90 -5.09
CA LEU A 248 5.22 -2.10 -5.45
C LEU A 248 5.57 -2.28 -6.94
N VAL A 249 5.65 -3.52 -7.41
CA VAL A 249 5.86 -3.83 -8.84
C VAL A 249 4.76 -3.23 -9.71
N GLY A 250 3.51 -3.38 -9.30
CA GLY A 250 2.34 -2.82 -9.99
C GLY A 250 2.36 -1.29 -10.11
N MET A 251 3.12 -0.62 -9.26
CA MET A 251 3.34 0.83 -9.30
C MET A 251 4.69 1.23 -9.90
N GLY A 252 5.50 0.28 -10.37
CA GLY A 252 6.82 0.58 -10.96
C GLY A 252 7.91 0.88 -9.93
N VAL A 253 7.72 0.52 -8.66
CA VAL A 253 8.75 0.59 -7.61
C VAL A 253 9.46 -0.76 -7.54
N LEU A 254 10.80 -0.76 -7.59
CA LEU A 254 11.62 -1.97 -7.61
C LEU A 254 11.76 -2.57 -6.21
N PRO A 255 11.22 -3.77 -5.92
CA PRO A 255 11.48 -4.45 -4.67
C PRO A 255 12.77 -5.29 -4.78
N LEU A 256 13.65 -5.16 -3.79
CA LEU A 256 14.94 -5.87 -3.67
C LEU A 256 15.03 -6.50 -2.29
N THR A 257 15.56 -7.72 -2.19
CA THR A 257 15.86 -8.32 -0.89
C THR A 257 17.36 -8.49 -0.68
N PHE A 258 17.82 -8.20 0.55
CA PHE A 258 19.13 -8.60 0.99
C PHE A 258 19.29 -10.12 0.88
N GLN A 259 20.52 -10.60 0.84
CA GLN A 259 20.81 -12.03 0.85
C GLN A 259 20.41 -12.66 2.20
N GLU A 260 20.25 -13.97 2.22
CA GLU A 260 19.86 -14.69 3.43
C GLU A 260 20.84 -14.44 4.58
N GLY A 261 20.30 -14.02 5.72
CA GLY A 261 21.07 -13.65 6.91
C GLY A 261 21.63 -12.23 6.91
N GLU A 262 21.45 -11.46 5.84
CA GLU A 262 21.90 -10.08 5.73
C GLU A 262 20.75 -9.08 5.92
N ASN A 263 21.09 -7.89 6.39
CA ASN A 263 20.24 -6.71 6.51
C ASN A 263 21.09 -5.44 6.41
N ALA A 264 20.48 -4.29 6.43
CA ALA A 264 21.19 -3.01 6.32
C ALA A 264 22.28 -2.85 7.38
N GLU A 265 22.01 -3.22 8.63
CA GLU A 265 22.95 -3.10 9.75
C GLU A 265 24.15 -4.06 9.59
N SER A 266 23.90 -5.34 9.25
CA SER A 266 24.98 -6.35 9.07
C SER A 266 25.93 -6.00 7.93
N ILE A 267 25.44 -5.32 6.90
CA ILE A 267 26.24 -4.82 5.76
C ILE A 267 27.00 -3.54 6.14
N GLY A 268 26.58 -2.86 7.22
CA GLY A 268 27.20 -1.61 7.68
C GLY A 268 26.66 -0.36 6.98
N LEU A 269 25.38 -0.40 6.56
CA LEU A 269 24.63 0.77 6.11
C LEU A 269 24.05 1.50 7.32
N ASP A 270 24.13 2.81 7.31
CA ASP A 270 23.50 3.69 8.31
C ASP A 270 22.41 4.60 7.72
N GLY A 271 22.20 4.51 6.41
CA GLY A 271 21.19 5.24 5.67
C GLY A 271 21.64 6.62 5.19
N THR A 272 22.90 7.00 5.41
CA THR A 272 23.45 8.28 4.92
C THR A 272 24.13 8.15 3.56
N GLU A 273 24.25 6.93 3.07
CA GLU A 273 24.93 6.60 1.82
C GLU A 273 24.17 7.08 0.57
N GLU A 274 24.90 7.22 -0.50
CA GLU A 274 24.38 7.31 -1.86
C GLU A 274 24.27 5.91 -2.46
N ILE A 275 23.05 5.48 -2.74
CA ILE A 275 22.75 4.14 -3.24
C ILE A 275 22.69 4.17 -4.77
N SER A 276 23.43 3.29 -5.42
CA SER A 276 23.33 3.09 -6.86
C SER A 276 22.96 1.65 -7.19
N ILE A 277 21.92 1.51 -8.03
CA ILE A 277 21.35 0.23 -8.45
C ILE A 277 21.51 0.18 -9.97
N PRO A 278 22.25 -0.79 -10.53
CA PRO A 278 22.49 -0.85 -11.96
C PRO A 278 21.17 -1.04 -12.71
N SER A 279 21.07 -0.45 -13.89
CA SER A 279 20.06 -0.86 -14.85
C SER A 279 20.40 -2.28 -15.27
N SER A 280 19.59 -3.22 -14.89
CA SER A 280 19.69 -4.54 -15.48
C SER A 280 18.99 -4.48 -16.84
N GLY A 281 19.74 -4.27 -17.91
CA GLY A 281 19.22 -4.27 -19.29
C GLY A 281 18.43 -5.54 -19.63
N GLU A 282 18.67 -6.61 -18.88
CA GLU A 282 17.94 -7.87 -18.91
C GLU A 282 17.51 -8.26 -17.48
N LEU A 283 16.51 -7.52 -16.92
CA LEU A 283 15.86 -7.97 -15.69
C LEU A 283 15.22 -9.33 -15.94
N GLU A 284 15.79 -10.35 -15.31
CA GLU A 284 15.17 -11.68 -15.22
C GLU A 284 14.48 -11.86 -13.85
N PRO A 285 13.43 -12.65 -13.79
CA PRO A 285 12.80 -12.98 -12.52
C PRO A 285 13.81 -13.52 -11.51
N LEU A 286 13.78 -12.98 -10.28
CA LEU A 286 14.62 -13.40 -9.17
C LEU A 286 16.14 -13.30 -9.44
N SER A 287 16.57 -12.49 -10.41
CA SER A 287 17.98 -12.27 -10.69
C SER A 287 18.69 -11.60 -9.52
N GLU A 288 19.99 -11.87 -9.40
CA GLU A 288 20.86 -11.20 -8.45
C GLU A 288 21.57 -10.01 -9.13
N ILE A 289 21.60 -8.88 -8.43
CA ILE A 289 22.33 -7.69 -8.87
C ILE A 289 23.19 -7.16 -7.72
N VAL A 290 24.23 -6.42 -8.04
CA VAL A 290 25.11 -5.80 -7.05
C VAL A 290 24.74 -4.33 -6.90
N VAL A 291 24.33 -3.96 -5.69
CA VAL A 291 24.06 -2.57 -5.29
C VAL A 291 25.36 -1.97 -4.74
N SER A 292 25.62 -0.72 -5.05
CA SER A 292 26.72 0.04 -4.46
C SER A 292 26.19 1.16 -3.57
N ALA A 293 26.82 1.32 -2.40
CA ALA A 293 26.51 2.35 -1.41
C ALA A 293 27.77 3.17 -1.16
N ARG A 294 27.77 4.44 -1.52
CA ARG A 294 28.89 5.36 -1.31
C ARG A 294 28.70 6.12 -0.01
N LYS A 295 29.65 6.01 0.88
CA LYS A 295 29.68 6.75 2.14
C LYS A 295 30.23 8.17 1.96
N SER A 296 30.01 9.02 2.94
CA SER A 296 30.47 10.43 2.95
C SER A 296 31.99 10.58 2.92
N ASP A 297 32.74 9.56 3.37
CA ASP A 297 34.22 9.51 3.30
C ASP A 297 34.73 9.08 1.93
N GLY A 298 33.83 8.80 0.98
CA GLY A 298 34.13 8.34 -0.37
C GLY A 298 34.35 6.82 -0.51
N SER A 299 34.30 6.08 0.58
CA SER A 299 34.36 4.59 0.53
C SER A 299 33.08 4.05 -0.09
N VAL A 300 33.18 2.91 -0.76
CA VAL A 300 32.06 2.25 -1.44
C VAL A 300 31.90 0.84 -0.90
N LEU A 301 30.72 0.56 -0.39
CA LEU A 301 30.26 -0.78 -0.09
C LEU A 301 29.55 -1.36 -1.33
N SER A 302 29.80 -2.62 -1.63
CA SER A 302 29.05 -3.33 -2.68
C SER A 302 28.48 -4.61 -2.10
N PHE A 303 27.20 -4.82 -2.30
CA PHE A 303 26.51 -5.99 -1.76
C PHE A 303 25.50 -6.55 -2.77
N PRO A 304 25.34 -7.87 -2.83
CA PRO A 304 24.37 -8.51 -3.68
C PRO A 304 22.95 -8.37 -3.09
N VAL A 305 21.98 -8.22 -3.97
CA VAL A 305 20.55 -8.26 -3.62
C VAL A 305 19.78 -9.07 -4.67
N THR A 306 18.69 -9.69 -4.25
CA THR A 306 17.79 -10.39 -5.16
C THR A 306 16.69 -9.44 -5.65
N VAL A 307 16.51 -9.37 -6.96
CA VAL A 307 15.40 -8.63 -7.60
C VAL A 307 14.09 -9.39 -7.39
N ARG A 308 13.15 -8.79 -6.69
CA ARG A 308 11.88 -9.43 -6.35
C ARG A 308 10.78 -9.15 -7.39
N LEU A 309 11.17 -9.26 -8.66
CA LEU A 309 10.28 -9.48 -9.78
C LEU A 309 10.17 -11.00 -9.94
N ASP A 310 9.16 -11.61 -9.31
CA ASP A 310 9.12 -13.05 -9.12
C ASP A 310 8.66 -13.81 -10.38
N THR A 311 8.08 -13.11 -11.35
CA THR A 311 7.55 -13.69 -12.59
C THR A 311 7.90 -12.84 -13.83
N PRO A 312 7.88 -13.42 -15.06
CA PRO A 312 8.03 -12.64 -16.29
C PRO A 312 7.00 -11.52 -16.44
N VAL A 313 5.80 -11.70 -15.88
CA VAL A 313 4.74 -10.68 -15.88
C VAL A 313 5.12 -9.51 -14.96
N ASP A 314 5.73 -9.77 -13.81
CA ASP A 314 6.25 -8.72 -12.93
C ASP A 314 7.32 -7.88 -13.66
N VAL A 315 8.19 -8.52 -14.42
CA VAL A 315 9.21 -7.83 -15.24
C VAL A 315 8.54 -6.97 -16.31
N GLU A 316 7.51 -7.48 -16.98
CA GLU A 316 6.73 -6.70 -17.95
C GLU A 316 6.10 -5.46 -17.30
N TYR A 317 5.46 -5.62 -16.14
CA TYR A 317 4.86 -4.49 -15.42
C TYR A 317 5.88 -3.46 -15.00
N TYR A 318 6.99 -3.89 -14.42
CA TYR A 318 8.05 -2.97 -14.01
C TYR A 318 8.64 -2.20 -15.19
N ARG A 319 8.97 -2.87 -16.31
CA ARG A 319 9.48 -2.24 -17.53
C ARG A 319 8.52 -1.21 -18.13
N ASN A 320 7.22 -1.42 -17.93
CA ASN A 320 6.19 -0.49 -18.39
C ASN A 320 5.92 0.66 -17.41
N GLY A 321 6.57 0.70 -16.22
CA GLY A 321 6.32 1.68 -15.18
C GLY A 321 5.08 1.37 -14.34
N GLY A 322 4.55 0.14 -14.43
CA GLY A 322 3.44 -0.36 -13.62
C GLY A 322 2.35 -1.07 -14.42
N ILE A 323 1.44 -1.71 -13.69
CA ILE A 323 0.34 -2.48 -14.29
C ILE A 323 -0.63 -1.60 -15.08
N LEU A 324 -0.98 -0.41 -14.57
CA LEU A 324 -1.92 0.49 -15.25
C LEU A 324 -1.37 0.98 -16.57
N GLN A 325 -0.11 1.40 -16.61
CA GLN A 325 0.59 1.82 -17.81
C GLN A 325 0.68 0.68 -18.84
N THR A 326 0.94 -0.55 -18.37
CA THR A 326 0.95 -1.74 -19.24
C THR A 326 -0.42 -1.96 -19.89
N VAL A 327 -1.48 -1.91 -19.10
CA VAL A 327 -2.85 -2.13 -19.60
C VAL A 327 -3.26 -1.02 -20.55
N LEU A 328 -2.99 0.24 -20.21
CA LEU A 328 -3.32 1.38 -21.08
C LEU A 328 -2.61 1.30 -22.45
N ARG A 329 -1.31 0.92 -22.48
CA ARG A 329 -0.60 0.70 -23.74
C ARG A 329 -1.18 -0.45 -24.55
N LYS A 330 -1.54 -1.55 -23.91
CA LYS A 330 -2.21 -2.68 -24.60
C LYS A 330 -3.54 -2.27 -25.20
N LEU A 331 -4.35 -1.48 -24.50
CA LEU A 331 -5.62 -0.97 -25.02
C LEU A 331 -5.42 0.04 -26.14
N ALA A 332 -4.43 0.90 -26.03
CA ALA A 332 -4.13 1.90 -27.06
C ALA A 332 -3.53 1.30 -28.36
N SER A 333 -3.07 0.04 -28.33
CA SER A 333 -2.50 -0.66 -29.49
C SER A 333 -3.53 -1.52 -30.23
N GLN A 334 -4.74 -1.64 -29.73
CA GLN A 334 -5.88 -2.34 -30.37
C GLN A 334 -6.64 -1.41 -31.31
#